data_7c9060ced6fbef92d1a4064e2b67a0ed
#
_entry.id   7c9060ced6fbef92d1a4064e2b67a0ed
#
_cell.length_a   1.000
_cell.length_b   1.000
_cell.length_c   1.000
_cell.angle_alpha   90.00
_cell.angle_beta   90.00
_cell.angle_gamma   90.00
#
_symmetry.space_group_name_H-M   'P 1'
#
loop_
_entity.id
_entity.type
_entity.pdbx_description
1 polymer ?
#
loop_
_entity_poly.entity_id
_entity_poly.type
_entity_poly.pdbx_seq_one_letter_code
_entity_poly.pdbx_strand_id
1 'polypeptide(L)'
;RNSQEASWTTFFLRGVTQSLIKQYTNAVNTLTQAIEGNPSNPFLYLNRSTTRAQMIDFISSIDNSYQRITIDSDPANRLNNRSSRQYNYDDAIEDINKAIKLYPDFAHAYYNRANLYTISNQLPEAYDDYTRAIELNPNFGEAYYNRGLVQIFMKDTRKGCLDLSKAGELGIE
;
A
#
# COMPACT_ATOMS: atom_id res chain seq x y z
N ARG A 1 1.38 -30.89 15.53
CA ARG A 1 2.05 -29.67 15.03
C ARG A 1 1.88 -29.50 13.50
N ASN A 2 2.03 -30.58 12.70
CA ASN A 2 2.04 -30.48 11.22
C ASN A 2 0.69 -30.15 10.57
N SER A 3 -0.44 -30.44 11.19
CA SER A 3 -1.76 -30.18 10.58
C SER A 3 -2.21 -28.72 10.67
N GLN A 4 -1.79 -27.96 11.71
CA GLN A 4 -2.10 -26.54 11.84
C GLN A 4 -1.21 -25.67 10.93
N GLU A 5 0.09 -26.03 10.80
CA GLU A 5 1.01 -25.33 9.91
C GLU A 5 0.60 -25.47 8.44
N ALA A 6 0.14 -26.66 8.03
CA ALA A 6 -0.39 -26.89 6.69
C ALA A 6 -1.68 -26.08 6.41
N SER A 7 -2.48 -25.81 7.44
CA SER A 7 -3.74 -25.08 7.30
C SER A 7 -3.54 -23.60 7.01
N TRP A 8 -2.72 -22.86 7.75
CA TRP A 8 -2.51 -21.43 7.52
C TRP A 8 -1.80 -21.15 6.20
N THR A 9 -0.86 -22.00 5.77
CA THR A 9 -0.19 -21.89 4.47
C THR A 9 -1.17 -22.08 3.32
N THR A 10 -2.11 -23.02 3.45
CA THR A 10 -3.16 -23.23 2.44
C THR A 10 -4.05 -22.00 2.32
N PHE A 11 -4.49 -21.41 3.45
CA PHE A 11 -5.26 -20.16 3.45
C PHE A 11 -4.45 -19.00 2.88
N PHE A 12 -3.16 -18.90 3.21
CA PHE A 12 -2.29 -17.86 2.67
C PHE A 12 -2.20 -17.94 1.14
N LEU A 13 -1.84 -19.10 0.58
CA LEU A 13 -1.74 -19.29 -0.86
C LEU A 13 -3.07 -19.03 -1.58
N ARG A 14 -4.18 -19.50 -1.01
CA ARG A 14 -5.52 -19.24 -1.53
C ARG A 14 -5.85 -17.75 -1.50
N GLY A 15 -5.56 -17.05 -0.41
CA GLY A 15 -5.80 -15.61 -0.27
C GLY A 15 -5.00 -14.79 -1.28
N VAL A 16 -3.71 -15.11 -1.47
CA VAL A 16 -2.87 -14.46 -2.50
C VAL A 16 -3.44 -14.72 -3.89
N THR A 17 -3.81 -15.96 -4.22
CA THR A 17 -4.42 -16.29 -5.52
C THR A 17 -5.72 -15.51 -5.75
N GLN A 18 -6.58 -15.42 -4.74
CA GLN A 18 -7.84 -14.65 -4.81
C GLN A 18 -7.58 -13.15 -5.04
N SER A 19 -6.53 -12.58 -4.41
CA SER A 19 -6.12 -11.20 -4.64
C SER A 19 -5.70 -10.98 -6.10
N LEU A 20 -4.88 -11.87 -6.65
CA LEU A 20 -4.41 -11.80 -8.05
C LEU A 20 -5.56 -11.85 -9.08
N ILE A 21 -6.61 -12.60 -8.80
CA ILE A 21 -7.82 -12.65 -9.65
C ILE A 21 -8.88 -11.61 -9.25
N LYS A 22 -8.50 -10.61 -8.46
CA LYS A 22 -9.32 -9.46 -8.02
C LYS A 22 -10.56 -9.83 -7.19
N GLN A 23 -10.56 -10.99 -6.55
CA GLN A 23 -11.57 -11.38 -5.56
C GLN A 23 -11.20 -10.84 -4.16
N TYR A 24 -11.04 -9.53 -4.04
CA TYR A 24 -10.43 -8.88 -2.89
C TYR A 24 -11.12 -9.17 -1.56
N THR A 25 -12.45 -9.14 -1.51
CA THR A 25 -13.22 -9.46 -0.29
C THR A 25 -12.96 -10.89 0.19
N ASN A 26 -12.97 -11.85 -0.74
CA ASN A 26 -12.67 -13.25 -0.42
C ASN A 26 -11.21 -13.40 0.02
N ALA A 27 -10.28 -12.69 -0.64
CA ALA A 27 -8.86 -12.69 -0.31
C ALA A 27 -8.60 -12.17 1.11
N VAL A 28 -9.20 -11.04 1.49
CA VAL A 28 -9.09 -10.48 2.85
C VAL A 28 -9.59 -11.46 3.91
N ASN A 29 -10.75 -12.09 3.69
CA ASN A 29 -11.31 -13.09 4.60
C ASN A 29 -10.39 -14.31 4.73
N THR A 30 -9.88 -14.81 3.60
CA THR A 30 -9.00 -15.98 3.58
C THR A 30 -7.65 -15.68 4.24
N LEU A 31 -7.07 -14.48 4.01
CA LEU A 31 -5.85 -14.04 4.69
C LEU A 31 -6.07 -13.84 6.20
N THR A 32 -7.27 -13.44 6.61
CA THR A 32 -7.62 -13.37 8.04
C THR A 32 -7.57 -14.75 8.69
N GLN A 33 -8.12 -15.79 8.03
CA GLN A 33 -8.02 -17.18 8.51
C GLN A 33 -6.54 -17.65 8.56
N ALA A 34 -5.70 -17.24 7.62
CA ALA A 34 -4.27 -17.53 7.68
C ALA A 34 -3.60 -16.88 8.90
N ILE A 35 -3.95 -15.61 9.22
CA ILE A 35 -3.46 -14.88 10.39
C ILE A 35 -3.92 -15.57 11.69
N GLU A 36 -5.16 -16.01 11.77
CA GLU A 36 -5.66 -16.77 12.93
C GLU A 36 -4.87 -18.07 13.17
N GLY A 37 -4.44 -18.72 12.09
CA GLY A 37 -3.61 -19.92 12.16
C GLY A 37 -2.13 -19.65 12.49
N ASN A 38 -1.60 -18.47 12.20
CA ASN A 38 -0.21 -18.08 12.50
C ASN A 38 -0.08 -16.56 12.73
N PRO A 39 -0.54 -16.04 13.89
CA PRO A 39 -0.60 -14.59 14.16
C PRO A 39 0.79 -13.93 14.37
N SER A 40 1.85 -14.70 14.46
CA SER A 40 3.22 -14.19 14.61
C SER A 40 3.97 -14.00 13.30
N ASN A 41 3.33 -14.31 12.14
CA ASN A 41 3.96 -14.17 10.84
C ASN A 41 3.68 -12.77 10.24
N PRO A 42 4.68 -11.87 10.12
CA PRO A 42 4.49 -10.51 9.62
C PRO A 42 4.06 -10.47 8.15
N PHE A 43 4.44 -11.47 7.34
CA PHE A 43 4.10 -11.51 5.91
C PHE A 43 2.60 -11.66 5.67
N LEU A 44 1.85 -12.30 6.57
CA LEU A 44 0.41 -12.44 6.45
C LEU A 44 -0.30 -11.10 6.57
N TYR A 45 0.11 -10.28 7.53
CA TYR A 45 -0.42 -8.92 7.70
C TYR A 45 -0.06 -8.04 6.52
N LEU A 46 1.19 -8.10 6.02
CA LEU A 46 1.61 -7.32 4.87
C LEU A 46 0.79 -7.67 3.62
N ASN A 47 0.55 -8.96 3.36
CA ASN A 47 -0.27 -9.38 2.22
C ASN A 47 -1.74 -8.96 2.38
N ARG A 48 -2.31 -9.01 3.59
CA ARG A 48 -3.68 -8.54 3.83
C ARG A 48 -3.78 -7.03 3.64
N SER A 49 -2.82 -6.26 4.14
CA SER A 49 -2.71 -4.83 3.90
C SER A 49 -2.69 -4.49 2.40
N THR A 50 -1.79 -5.13 1.64
CA THR A 50 -1.69 -4.93 0.20
C THR A 50 -3.01 -5.26 -0.52
N THR A 51 -3.66 -6.35 -0.11
CA THR A 51 -4.97 -6.74 -0.68
C THR A 51 -6.06 -5.71 -0.36
N ARG A 52 -6.08 -5.15 0.86
CA ARG A 52 -7.01 -4.08 1.25
C ARG A 52 -6.79 -2.82 0.43
N ALA A 53 -5.53 -2.40 0.25
CA ALA A 53 -5.19 -1.26 -0.60
C ALA A 53 -5.65 -1.47 -2.05
N GLN A 54 -5.35 -2.62 -2.64
CA GLN A 54 -5.78 -2.97 -3.99
C GLN A 54 -7.32 -3.00 -4.13
N MET A 55 -8.04 -3.44 -3.11
CA MET A 55 -9.50 -3.41 -3.08
C MET A 55 -10.03 -1.97 -3.14
N ILE A 56 -9.43 -1.07 -2.36
CA ILE A 56 -9.80 0.35 -2.33
C ILE A 56 -9.51 0.99 -3.69
N ASP A 57 -8.33 0.75 -4.28
CA ASP A 57 -7.96 1.26 -5.59
C ASP A 57 -8.91 0.76 -6.69
N PHE A 58 -9.31 -0.51 -6.62
CA PHE A 58 -10.28 -1.08 -7.54
C PHE A 58 -11.66 -0.42 -7.42
N ILE A 59 -12.17 -0.23 -6.20
CA ILE A 59 -13.44 0.46 -5.95
C ILE A 59 -13.36 1.90 -6.46
N SER A 60 -12.25 2.62 -6.19
CA SER A 60 -12.05 3.99 -6.65
C SER A 60 -12.03 4.09 -8.18
N SER A 61 -11.45 3.11 -8.86
CA SER A 61 -11.41 3.06 -10.31
C SER A 61 -12.81 2.88 -10.94
N ILE A 62 -13.67 2.08 -10.30
CA ILE A 62 -15.07 1.89 -10.71
C ILE A 62 -15.85 3.18 -10.48
N ASP A 63 -15.76 3.79 -9.30
CA ASP A 63 -16.46 5.04 -8.97
C ASP A 63 -16.08 6.15 -9.96
N ASN A 64 -14.80 6.29 -10.28
CA ASN A 64 -14.34 7.27 -11.27
C ASN A 64 -14.88 6.98 -12.68
N SER A 65 -15.06 5.71 -13.04
CA SER A 65 -15.64 5.31 -14.32
C SER A 65 -17.14 5.65 -14.40
N TYR A 66 -17.89 5.39 -13.32
CA TYR A 66 -19.31 5.77 -13.21
C TYR A 66 -19.50 7.30 -13.26
N GLN A 67 -18.64 8.06 -12.60
CA GLN A 67 -18.72 9.53 -12.63
C GLN A 67 -18.46 10.07 -14.04
N ARG A 68 -17.56 9.50 -14.83
CA ARG A 68 -17.36 9.88 -16.24
C ARG A 68 -18.61 9.65 -17.10
N ILE A 69 -19.32 8.54 -16.89
CA ILE A 69 -20.53 8.18 -17.65
C ILE A 69 -21.72 9.09 -17.29
N THR A 70 -21.84 9.50 -16.00
CA THR A 70 -22.95 10.33 -15.52
C THR A 70 -22.75 11.82 -15.72
N ILE A 71 -21.50 12.30 -15.89
CA ILE A 71 -21.16 13.72 -16.04
C ILE A 71 -21.54 14.27 -17.43
N ASP A 72 -21.72 13.43 -18.44
CA ASP A 72 -22.04 13.88 -19.79
C ASP A 72 -23.45 14.47 -19.93
N SER A 73 -24.31 14.32 -18.92
CA SER A 73 -25.72 14.76 -19.02
C SER A 73 -26.04 16.12 -18.36
N ASP A 74 -25.19 16.67 -17.45
CA ASP A 74 -25.45 17.97 -16.80
C ASP A 74 -24.17 18.73 -16.38
N PRO A 75 -23.85 19.87 -17.06
CA PRO A 75 -22.69 20.71 -16.75
C PRO A 75 -22.70 21.32 -15.33
N ALA A 76 -23.86 21.53 -14.71
CA ALA A 76 -23.99 22.12 -13.37
C ALA A 76 -23.59 21.13 -12.27
N ASN A 77 -23.72 19.83 -12.52
CA ASN A 77 -23.29 18.76 -11.59
C ASN A 77 -21.77 18.54 -11.58
N ARG A 78 -21.03 19.08 -12.56
CA ARG A 78 -19.56 18.94 -12.65
C ARG A 78 -18.82 19.58 -11.48
N LEU A 79 -19.37 20.63 -10.88
CA LEU A 79 -18.73 21.38 -9.79
C LEU A 79 -19.07 20.82 -8.41
N ASN A 80 -20.25 20.23 -8.25
CA ASN A 80 -20.71 19.73 -6.93
C ASN A 80 -20.34 18.28 -6.63
N ASN A 81 -20.00 17.47 -7.64
CA ASN A 81 -19.65 16.05 -7.47
C ASN A 81 -18.14 15.78 -7.34
N ARG A 82 -17.32 16.81 -7.18
CA ARG A 82 -15.94 16.70 -6.72
C ARG A 82 -15.83 16.53 -5.20
N SER A 83 -16.80 15.93 -4.54
CA SER A 83 -16.54 15.35 -3.24
C SER A 83 -15.62 14.15 -3.47
N SER A 84 -14.31 14.41 -3.40
CA SER A 84 -13.31 13.37 -3.29
C SER A 84 -13.75 12.45 -2.14
N ARG A 85 -14.37 11.29 -2.46
CA ARG A 85 -14.52 10.25 -1.47
C ARG A 85 -13.11 9.95 -0.97
N GLN A 86 -12.83 10.37 0.22
CA GLN A 86 -11.58 10.05 0.88
C GLN A 86 -11.65 8.56 1.20
N TYR A 87 -10.98 7.74 0.41
CA TYR A 87 -10.87 6.33 0.68
C TYR A 87 -10.01 6.13 1.93
N ASN A 88 -10.53 5.33 2.85
CA ASN A 88 -9.86 5.10 4.13
C ASN A 88 -8.94 3.88 4.01
N TYR A 89 -7.64 4.10 4.23
CA TYR A 89 -6.61 3.06 4.25
C TYR A 89 -6.22 2.62 5.68
N ASP A 90 -6.94 3.07 6.72
CA ASP A 90 -6.57 2.85 8.12
C ASP A 90 -6.40 1.36 8.45
N ASP A 91 -7.32 0.51 7.99
CA ASP A 91 -7.22 -0.94 8.20
C ASP A 91 -5.97 -1.56 7.53
N ALA A 92 -5.57 -1.03 6.38
CA ALA A 92 -4.37 -1.48 5.69
C ALA A 92 -3.11 -1.01 6.44
N ILE A 93 -3.11 0.22 6.94
CA ILE A 93 -2.02 0.78 7.76
C ILE A 93 -1.91 0.02 9.09
N GLU A 94 -3.03 -0.35 9.73
CA GLU A 94 -3.02 -1.13 10.96
C GLU A 94 -2.37 -2.51 10.76
N ASP A 95 -2.65 -3.18 9.66
CA ASP A 95 -2.00 -4.43 9.30
C ASP A 95 -0.48 -4.26 9.15
N ILE A 96 -0.02 -3.19 8.48
CA ILE A 96 1.42 -2.94 8.36
C ILE A 96 2.04 -2.62 9.72
N ASN A 97 1.36 -1.88 10.58
CA ASN A 97 1.83 -1.62 11.94
C ASN A 97 2.03 -2.92 12.74
N LYS A 98 1.15 -3.91 12.56
CA LYS A 98 1.32 -5.25 13.13
C LYS A 98 2.55 -5.97 12.54
N ALA A 99 2.73 -5.91 11.22
CA ALA A 99 3.91 -6.50 10.57
C ALA A 99 5.21 -5.89 11.08
N ILE A 100 5.29 -4.56 11.20
CA ILE A 100 6.47 -3.84 11.72
C ILE A 100 6.72 -4.20 13.19
N LYS A 101 5.65 -4.30 14.01
CA LYS A 101 5.79 -4.70 15.42
C LYS A 101 6.37 -6.11 15.57
N LEU A 102 6.01 -7.03 14.67
CA LEU A 102 6.51 -8.40 14.66
C LEU A 102 7.92 -8.50 14.08
N TYR A 103 8.26 -7.65 13.11
CA TYR A 103 9.58 -7.63 12.49
C TYR A 103 10.01 -6.18 12.18
N PRO A 104 10.67 -5.49 13.16
CA PRO A 104 11.03 -4.07 13.04
C PRO A 104 12.05 -3.74 11.95
N ASP A 105 12.80 -4.70 11.45
CA ASP A 105 13.80 -4.50 10.40
C ASP A 105 13.27 -4.88 8.99
N PHE A 106 11.96 -4.87 8.82
CA PHE A 106 11.32 -5.23 7.56
C PHE A 106 11.18 -4.01 6.64
N ALA A 107 12.20 -3.71 5.85
CA ALA A 107 12.25 -2.54 4.95
C ALA A 107 10.99 -2.39 4.06
N HIS A 108 10.49 -3.50 3.49
CA HIS A 108 9.29 -3.47 2.64
C HIS A 108 8.01 -3.07 3.39
N ALA A 109 7.93 -3.33 4.71
CA ALA A 109 6.76 -2.91 5.48
C ALA A 109 6.71 -1.39 5.62
N TYR A 110 7.85 -0.75 5.91
CA TYR A 110 7.94 0.71 5.92
C TYR A 110 7.66 1.31 4.55
N TYR A 111 8.24 0.76 3.49
CA TYR A 111 7.98 1.19 2.12
C TYR A 111 6.48 1.13 1.77
N ASN A 112 5.81 0.04 2.08
CA ASN A 112 4.38 -0.11 1.80
C ASN A 112 3.53 0.84 2.65
N ARG A 113 3.88 1.11 3.91
CA ARG A 113 3.17 2.08 4.74
C ARG A 113 3.37 3.51 4.23
N ALA A 114 4.58 3.84 3.79
CA ALA A 114 4.89 5.11 3.15
C ALA A 114 4.05 5.35 1.88
N ASN A 115 3.85 4.31 1.06
CA ASN A 115 2.96 4.40 -0.11
C ASN A 115 1.52 4.73 0.31
N LEU A 116 0.99 4.09 1.36
CA LEU A 116 -0.35 4.39 1.86
C LEU A 116 -0.44 5.81 2.43
N TYR A 117 0.56 6.28 3.16
CA TYR A 117 0.63 7.66 3.64
C TYR A 117 0.70 8.66 2.48
N THR A 118 1.44 8.35 1.42
CA THR A 118 1.51 9.22 0.22
C THR A 118 0.14 9.36 -0.44
N ILE A 119 -0.59 8.26 -0.65
CA ILE A 119 -1.93 8.25 -1.24
C ILE A 119 -2.93 9.00 -0.33
N SER A 120 -2.76 8.90 0.99
CA SER A 120 -3.57 9.59 1.99
C SER A 120 -3.15 11.05 2.22
N ASN A 121 -2.20 11.58 1.42
CA ASN A 121 -1.64 12.93 1.54
C ASN A 121 -0.96 13.23 2.89
N GLN A 122 -0.46 12.21 3.57
CA GLN A 122 0.31 12.28 4.81
C GLN A 122 1.81 12.27 4.47
N LEU A 123 2.26 13.35 3.80
CA LEU A 123 3.59 13.40 3.19
C LEU A 123 4.76 13.37 4.19
N PRO A 124 4.68 14.01 5.38
CA PRO A 124 5.73 13.88 6.40
C PRO A 124 5.93 12.45 6.87
N GLU A 125 4.84 11.73 7.17
CA GLU A 125 4.86 10.34 7.62
C GLU A 125 5.39 9.41 6.51
N ALA A 126 5.02 9.70 5.27
CA ALA A 126 5.55 8.97 4.10
C ALA A 126 7.07 9.14 3.96
N TYR A 127 7.55 10.37 4.10
CA TYR A 127 8.99 10.69 4.04
C TYR A 127 9.79 9.93 5.12
N ASP A 128 9.30 9.91 6.35
CA ASP A 128 9.96 9.22 7.47
C ASP A 128 10.02 7.71 7.22
N ASP A 129 8.93 7.11 6.76
CA ASP A 129 8.88 5.69 6.46
C ASP A 129 9.73 5.28 5.25
N TYR A 130 9.75 6.07 4.16
CA TYR A 130 10.70 5.81 3.06
C TYR A 130 12.14 5.93 3.55
N THR A 131 12.43 6.89 4.41
CA THR A 131 13.77 7.05 4.99
C THR A 131 14.13 5.81 5.80
N ARG A 132 13.22 5.31 6.62
CA ARG A 132 13.45 4.08 7.40
C ARG A 132 13.65 2.86 6.49
N ALA A 133 12.88 2.74 5.41
CA ALA A 133 13.06 1.66 4.43
C ALA A 133 14.46 1.69 3.77
N ILE A 134 14.95 2.89 3.44
CA ILE A 134 16.29 3.09 2.85
C ILE A 134 17.40 2.79 3.87
N GLU A 135 17.23 3.19 5.13
CA GLU A 135 18.20 2.84 6.20
C GLU A 135 18.35 1.33 6.36
N LEU A 136 17.24 0.60 6.28
CA LEU A 136 17.21 -0.86 6.39
C LEU A 136 17.71 -1.55 5.11
N ASN A 137 17.49 -0.95 3.94
CA ASN A 137 17.97 -1.44 2.65
C ASN A 137 18.48 -0.28 1.79
N PRO A 138 19.79 0.05 1.85
CA PRO A 138 20.38 1.15 1.08
C PRO A 138 20.34 0.97 -0.45
N ASN A 139 19.96 -0.20 -0.96
CA ASN A 139 19.79 -0.47 -2.39
C ASN A 139 18.31 -0.49 -2.83
N PHE A 140 17.40 0.03 -2.00
CA PHE A 140 15.97 0.05 -2.30
C PHE A 140 15.61 1.21 -3.25
N GLY A 141 15.87 1.03 -4.55
CA GLY A 141 15.71 2.06 -5.58
C GLY A 141 14.32 2.70 -5.60
N GLU A 142 13.25 1.88 -5.48
CA GLU A 142 11.86 2.38 -5.46
C GLU A 142 11.58 3.27 -4.24
N ALA A 143 12.23 3.02 -3.11
CA ALA A 143 12.07 3.87 -1.93
C ALA A 143 12.76 5.24 -2.13
N TYR A 144 13.92 5.29 -2.77
CA TYR A 144 14.54 6.55 -3.18
C TYR A 144 13.66 7.31 -4.16
N TYR A 145 13.15 6.63 -5.19
CA TYR A 145 12.29 7.25 -6.19
C TYR A 145 11.06 7.90 -5.53
N ASN A 146 10.32 7.15 -4.73
CA ASN A 146 9.11 7.65 -4.09
C ASN A 146 9.40 8.74 -3.04
N ARG A 147 10.49 8.62 -2.25
CA ARG A 147 10.91 9.67 -1.32
C ARG A 147 11.29 10.94 -2.08
N GLY A 148 11.97 10.82 -3.21
CA GLY A 148 12.31 11.93 -4.07
C GLY A 148 11.08 12.70 -4.55
N LEU A 149 10.04 11.98 -4.99
CA LEU A 149 8.77 12.59 -5.37
C LEU A 149 8.10 13.30 -4.19
N VAL A 150 8.03 12.65 -3.02
CA VAL A 150 7.46 13.26 -1.80
C VAL A 150 8.21 14.54 -1.43
N GLN A 151 9.55 14.58 -1.50
CA GLN A 151 10.34 15.78 -1.23
C GLN A 151 10.01 16.92 -2.22
N ILE A 152 9.84 16.62 -3.51
CA ILE A 152 9.44 17.61 -4.51
C ILE A 152 8.05 18.18 -4.18
N PHE A 153 7.09 17.33 -3.81
CA PHE A 153 5.76 17.78 -3.37
C PHE A 153 5.83 18.64 -2.11
N MET A 154 6.75 18.35 -1.19
CA MET A 154 7.03 19.14 0.01
C MET A 154 7.89 20.41 -0.30
N LYS A 155 8.14 20.70 -1.58
CA LYS A 155 8.93 21.85 -2.08
C LYS A 155 10.43 21.78 -1.77
N ASP A 156 10.98 20.64 -1.37
CA ASP A 156 12.42 20.40 -1.28
C ASP A 156 12.94 19.74 -2.57
N THR A 157 12.84 20.48 -3.68
CA THR A 157 13.21 19.99 -5.01
C THR A 157 14.66 19.51 -5.09
N ARG A 158 15.58 20.20 -4.37
CA ARG A 158 17.01 19.84 -4.41
C ARG A 158 17.24 18.42 -3.87
N LYS A 159 16.71 18.11 -2.71
CA LYS A 159 16.85 16.77 -2.13
C LYS A 159 16.09 15.73 -2.96
N GLY A 160 14.89 16.09 -3.45
CA GLY A 160 14.12 15.21 -4.31
C GLY A 160 14.89 14.79 -5.57
N CYS A 161 15.57 15.73 -6.25
CA CYS A 161 16.41 15.41 -7.42
C CYS A 161 17.59 14.49 -7.06
N LEU A 162 18.20 14.65 -5.89
CA LEU A 162 19.28 13.74 -5.44
C LEU A 162 18.77 12.31 -5.24
N ASP A 163 17.61 12.15 -4.62
CA ASP A 163 17.01 10.84 -4.45
C ASP A 163 16.59 10.20 -5.78
N LEU A 164 16.01 10.96 -6.71
CA LEU A 164 15.70 10.48 -8.06
C LEU A 164 16.96 10.06 -8.83
N SER A 165 18.06 10.83 -8.71
CA SER A 165 19.35 10.44 -9.30
C SER A 165 19.83 9.11 -8.72
N LYS A 166 19.71 8.95 -7.38
CA LYS A 166 20.10 7.70 -6.71
C LYS A 166 19.25 6.53 -7.13
N ALA A 167 17.94 6.73 -7.31
CA ALA A 167 17.05 5.70 -7.84
C ALA A 167 17.47 5.25 -9.25
N GLY A 168 17.83 6.20 -10.13
CA GLY A 168 18.36 5.90 -11.47
C GLY A 168 19.65 5.09 -11.43
N GLU A 169 20.60 5.42 -10.53
CA GLU A 169 21.83 4.63 -10.31
C GLU A 169 21.52 3.18 -9.88
N LEU A 170 20.41 2.97 -9.18
CA LEU A 170 19.92 1.66 -8.73
C LEU A 170 19.03 0.93 -9.75
N GLY A 171 18.88 1.50 -10.96
CA GLY A 171 18.18 0.87 -12.07
C GLY A 171 16.67 1.15 -12.13
N ILE A 172 16.19 2.17 -11.44
CA ILE A 172 14.80 2.63 -11.55
C ILE A 172 14.73 3.69 -12.67
N GLU A 173 13.94 3.40 -13.72
CA GLU A 173 13.72 4.28 -14.89
C GLU A 173 12.53 5.22 -14.69
#